data_ffc3e15cd82dd8aede4dca7ae9dc1391
#
_entry.id   ffc3e15cd82dd8aede4dca7ae9dc1391
#
_cell.length_a   1.000
_cell.length_b   1.000
_cell.length_c   1.000
_cell.angle_alpha   90.00
_cell.angle_beta   90.00
_cell.angle_gamma   90.00
#
_symmetry.space_group_name_H-M   'P 1'
#
loop_
_entity.id
_entity.type
_entity.pdbx_description
1 polymer ?
#
loop_
_entity_poly.entity_id
_entity_poly.type
_entity_poly.pdbx_seq_one_letter_code
_entity_poly.pdbx_strand_id
1 'polypeptide(L)'
;VRYYLLLSIVLLVTACANPEGKVIVKIPEASGISYCSSSDTLVVANDEGSYYEISRKGKILHKTKLGKYDLEGVVCEDEQMIFAIEDKGILIVDRKTGEKKKVLLGTFYKRKKLTLYDKKSGIEGIAKVGNILYLSKQSNKKKKSFIAVVKLTPYPSRIVDVIEHHVSDTAGLTYYEGYLYMVSDKEDLLIKYDIDKKKSVQKITLDEGAWEGIAFDNKGFVYLADDDGRVLKYKKKALGL
;
A
#
# COMPACT_ATOMS: atom_id res chain seq x y z
N VAL A 1 15.82 65.53 14.35
CA VAL A 1 14.89 64.50 14.84
C VAL A 1 14.91 63.37 13.80
N ARG A 2 15.47 62.18 14.17
CA ARG A 2 15.52 61.01 13.30
C ARG A 2 14.34 60.10 13.69
N TYR A 3 13.42 59.88 12.76
CA TYR A 3 12.35 58.89 12.92
C TYR A 3 12.85 57.49 12.48
N TYR A 4 12.91 56.55 13.41
CA TYR A 4 13.13 55.13 13.09
C TYR A 4 11.78 54.50 12.78
N LEU A 5 11.62 54.07 11.53
CA LEU A 5 10.47 53.28 11.09
C LEU A 5 10.72 51.85 11.50
N LEU A 6 10.02 51.37 12.53
CA LEU A 6 10.03 49.95 12.91
C LEU A 6 9.11 49.17 11.94
N LEU A 7 9.74 48.43 11.05
CA LEU A 7 9.04 47.51 10.14
C LEU A 7 8.75 46.21 10.90
N SER A 8 7.52 46.06 11.34
CA SER A 8 7.07 44.81 11.97
C SER A 8 6.87 43.75 10.88
N ILE A 9 7.78 42.81 10.77
CA ILE A 9 7.60 41.61 9.94
C ILE A 9 6.64 40.66 10.67
N VAL A 10 5.39 40.60 10.21
CA VAL A 10 4.43 39.61 10.64
C VAL A 10 4.79 38.29 9.92
N LEU A 11 5.46 37.40 10.62
CA LEU A 11 5.62 36.00 10.16
C LEU A 11 4.25 35.34 10.22
N LEU A 12 3.59 35.20 9.07
CA LEU A 12 2.45 34.29 8.92
C LEU A 12 2.98 32.86 9.00
N VAL A 13 2.94 32.26 10.18
CA VAL A 13 3.09 30.81 10.36
C VAL A 13 1.80 30.19 9.85
N THR A 14 1.77 29.78 8.59
CA THR A 14 0.73 28.88 8.09
C THR A 14 0.98 27.53 8.77
N ALA A 15 0.24 27.22 9.83
CA ALA A 15 0.14 25.86 10.32
C ALA A 15 -0.47 25.03 9.18
N CYS A 16 0.34 24.23 8.51
CA CYS A 16 -0.15 23.21 7.61
C CYS A 16 -0.86 22.17 8.50
N ALA A 17 -2.17 22.28 8.63
CA ALA A 17 -2.97 21.21 9.18
C ALA A 17 -2.77 19.97 8.28
N ASN A 18 -2.61 18.80 8.90
CA ASN A 18 -2.58 17.54 8.16
C ASN A 18 -3.85 17.45 7.31
N PRO A 19 -3.76 16.94 6.08
CA PRO A 19 -4.92 16.84 5.21
C PRO A 19 -5.93 15.85 5.80
N GLU A 20 -7.12 16.32 6.11
CA GLU A 20 -8.18 15.49 6.69
C GLU A 20 -8.76 14.54 5.62
N GLY A 21 -8.70 13.25 5.87
CA GLY A 21 -9.29 12.19 5.04
C GLY A 21 -10.76 11.99 5.38
N LYS A 22 -11.59 11.83 4.35
CA LYS A 22 -13.00 11.47 4.55
C LYS A 22 -13.15 9.95 4.66
N VAL A 23 -13.62 9.45 5.80
CA VAL A 23 -14.06 8.04 5.93
C VAL A 23 -15.24 7.82 4.97
N ILE A 24 -15.10 6.86 4.05
CA ILE A 24 -16.12 6.53 3.05
C ILE A 24 -16.86 5.23 3.36
N VAL A 25 -16.22 4.30 4.08
CA VAL A 25 -16.82 3.04 4.51
C VAL A 25 -16.02 2.48 5.69
N LYS A 26 -16.66 1.60 6.47
CA LYS A 26 -16.02 0.78 7.50
C LYS A 26 -16.00 -0.67 7.03
N ILE A 27 -14.83 -1.29 7.01
CA ILE A 27 -14.57 -2.69 6.69
C ILE A 27 -13.63 -3.21 7.78
N PRO A 28 -14.04 -4.17 8.60
CA PRO A 28 -13.20 -4.70 9.68
C PRO A 28 -11.86 -5.18 9.12
N GLU A 29 -10.77 -4.85 9.82
CA GLU A 29 -9.42 -5.34 9.51
C GLU A 29 -9.06 -5.13 8.03
N ALA A 30 -9.21 -3.87 7.56
CA ALA A 30 -8.98 -3.48 6.18
C ALA A 30 -7.48 -3.33 5.90
N SER A 31 -6.81 -4.41 5.50
CA SER A 31 -5.36 -4.51 5.35
C SER A 31 -4.85 -4.00 4.01
N GLY A 32 -5.58 -4.18 2.92
CA GLY A 32 -5.12 -3.76 1.59
C GLY A 32 -6.20 -3.14 0.74
N ILE A 33 -5.80 -2.22 -0.16
CA ILE A 33 -6.74 -1.57 -1.09
C ILE A 33 -6.13 -1.38 -2.47
N SER A 34 -6.93 -1.59 -3.52
CA SER A 34 -6.54 -1.35 -4.90
C SER A 34 -7.68 -0.75 -5.71
N TYR A 35 -7.35 0.10 -6.67
CA TYR A 35 -8.32 0.62 -7.63
C TYR A 35 -8.41 -0.27 -8.87
N CYS A 36 -9.62 -0.68 -9.22
CA CYS A 36 -9.94 -1.44 -10.42
C CYS A 36 -10.40 -0.48 -11.51
N SER A 37 -9.54 -0.20 -12.48
CA SER A 37 -9.82 0.78 -13.55
C SER A 37 -10.97 0.36 -14.45
N SER A 38 -11.08 -0.92 -14.77
CA SER A 38 -12.13 -1.45 -15.66
C SER A 38 -13.55 -1.36 -15.09
N SER A 39 -13.69 -1.50 -13.77
CA SER A 39 -15.00 -1.41 -13.10
C SER A 39 -15.27 -0.07 -12.40
N ASP A 40 -14.27 0.83 -12.36
CA ASP A 40 -14.30 2.10 -11.60
C ASP A 40 -14.64 1.90 -10.12
N THR A 41 -14.12 0.80 -9.53
CA THR A 41 -14.34 0.37 -8.15
C THR A 41 -13.04 0.28 -7.36
N LEU A 42 -13.15 0.01 -6.08
CA LEU A 42 -12.04 -0.33 -5.21
C LEU A 42 -12.23 -1.76 -4.69
N VAL A 43 -11.15 -2.50 -4.62
CA VAL A 43 -11.08 -3.79 -3.91
C VAL A 43 -10.34 -3.58 -2.60
N VAL A 44 -10.93 -4.00 -1.50
CA VAL A 44 -10.35 -3.95 -0.16
C VAL A 44 -10.20 -5.38 0.33
N ALA A 45 -8.97 -5.77 0.66
CA ALA A 45 -8.66 -7.04 1.33
C ALA A 45 -8.85 -6.89 2.83
N ASN A 46 -9.17 -7.99 3.52
CA ASN A 46 -9.13 -8.05 4.96
C ASN A 46 -8.44 -9.34 5.43
N ASP A 47 -7.78 -9.29 6.58
CA ASP A 47 -6.96 -10.37 7.12
C ASP A 47 -7.76 -11.64 7.49
N GLU A 48 -9.06 -11.52 7.71
CA GLU A 48 -9.93 -12.68 7.86
C GLU A 48 -10.09 -13.52 6.57
N GLY A 49 -9.49 -13.12 5.44
CA GLY A 49 -9.50 -13.83 4.16
C GLY A 49 -10.73 -13.58 3.30
N SER A 50 -11.30 -12.40 3.42
CA SER A 50 -12.34 -11.87 2.53
C SER A 50 -11.81 -10.67 1.74
N TYR A 51 -12.45 -10.38 0.64
CA TYR A 51 -12.30 -9.07 0.02
C TYR A 51 -13.67 -8.43 -0.20
N TYR A 52 -13.67 -7.10 -0.27
CA TYR A 52 -14.84 -6.28 -0.55
C TYR A 52 -14.61 -5.51 -1.83
N GLU A 53 -15.55 -5.55 -2.76
CA GLU A 53 -15.58 -4.60 -3.87
C GLU A 53 -16.53 -3.47 -3.49
N ILE A 54 -16.02 -2.24 -3.53
CA ILE A 54 -16.75 -1.04 -3.13
C ILE A 54 -16.72 0.02 -4.22
N SER A 55 -17.76 0.82 -4.29
CA SER A 55 -17.72 2.02 -5.12
C SER A 55 -16.72 3.05 -4.54
N ARG A 56 -16.24 3.99 -5.35
CA ARG A 56 -15.38 5.10 -4.89
C ARG A 56 -16.06 6.06 -3.90
N LYS A 57 -17.35 5.84 -3.60
CA LYS A 57 -18.13 6.56 -2.57
C LYS A 57 -18.32 5.73 -1.30
N GLY A 58 -17.79 4.50 -1.24
CA GLY A 58 -17.85 3.62 -0.10
C GLY A 58 -19.07 2.67 -0.06
N LYS A 59 -19.91 2.65 -1.10
CA LYS A 59 -20.99 1.66 -1.15
C LYS A 59 -20.38 0.28 -1.38
N ILE A 60 -20.60 -0.68 -0.47
CA ILE A 60 -20.23 -2.08 -0.65
C ILE A 60 -21.11 -2.67 -1.76
N LEU A 61 -20.46 -3.21 -2.79
CA LEU A 61 -21.09 -3.84 -3.94
C LEU A 61 -21.08 -5.36 -3.78
N HIS A 62 -19.95 -5.92 -3.38
CA HIS A 62 -19.76 -7.35 -3.16
C HIS A 62 -18.86 -7.60 -1.95
N LYS A 63 -19.09 -8.71 -1.26
CA LYS A 63 -18.17 -9.32 -0.29
C LYS A 63 -17.95 -10.77 -0.68
N THR A 64 -16.71 -11.21 -0.78
CA THR A 64 -16.35 -12.57 -1.15
C THR A 64 -15.35 -13.14 -0.17
N LYS A 65 -15.65 -14.30 0.41
CA LYS A 65 -14.72 -15.07 1.24
C LYS A 65 -13.88 -15.98 0.35
N LEU A 66 -12.56 -15.76 0.33
CA LEU A 66 -11.63 -16.59 -0.45
C LEU A 66 -11.21 -17.87 0.29
N GLY A 67 -11.19 -17.84 1.61
CA GLY A 67 -10.81 -18.96 2.45
C GLY A 67 -10.27 -18.50 3.79
N LYS A 68 -9.54 -19.38 4.45
CA LYS A 68 -8.79 -19.06 5.68
C LYS A 68 -7.41 -18.55 5.28
N TYR A 69 -7.35 -17.31 4.84
CA TYR A 69 -6.15 -16.59 4.47
C TYR A 69 -6.05 -15.34 5.32
N ASP A 70 -4.86 -14.98 5.62
CA ASP A 70 -4.45 -13.70 6.14
C ASP A 70 -4.14 -12.84 4.91
N LEU A 71 -5.18 -12.12 4.41
CA LEU A 71 -5.05 -11.33 3.17
C LEU A 71 -4.63 -9.93 3.53
N GLU A 72 -3.47 -9.58 3.02
CA GLU A 72 -2.86 -8.27 3.19
C GLU A 72 -3.06 -7.40 1.94
N GLY A 73 -2.03 -6.96 1.29
CA GLY A 73 -2.13 -6.14 0.10
C GLY A 73 -2.88 -6.80 -1.06
N VAL A 74 -3.45 -5.96 -1.93
CA VAL A 74 -4.13 -6.41 -3.15
C VAL A 74 -3.75 -5.55 -4.36
N VAL A 75 -3.61 -6.19 -5.52
CA VAL A 75 -3.56 -5.55 -6.85
C VAL A 75 -4.77 -6.00 -7.64
N CYS A 76 -5.55 -5.04 -8.15
CA CYS A 76 -6.67 -5.32 -9.05
C CYS A 76 -6.26 -5.03 -10.49
N GLU A 77 -6.38 -6.03 -11.36
CA GLU A 77 -6.26 -5.93 -12.81
C GLU A 77 -7.61 -6.25 -13.48
N ASP A 78 -7.70 -6.09 -14.77
CA ASP A 78 -8.98 -6.26 -15.49
C ASP A 78 -9.53 -7.68 -15.36
N GLU A 79 -8.68 -8.68 -15.45
CA GLU A 79 -9.07 -10.09 -15.45
C GLU A 79 -8.79 -10.81 -14.13
N GLN A 80 -7.93 -10.25 -13.28
CA GLN A 80 -7.51 -10.93 -12.05
C GLN A 80 -7.25 -9.97 -10.89
N MET A 81 -7.34 -10.49 -9.69
CA MET A 81 -6.86 -9.87 -8.47
C MET A 81 -5.69 -10.67 -7.94
N ILE A 82 -4.68 -9.99 -7.42
CA ILE A 82 -3.48 -10.61 -6.84
C ILE A 82 -3.38 -10.14 -5.39
N PHE A 83 -3.50 -11.09 -4.45
CA PHE A 83 -3.43 -10.82 -3.03
C PHE A 83 -2.09 -11.25 -2.46
N ALA A 84 -1.51 -10.44 -1.60
CA ALA A 84 -0.50 -10.89 -0.66
C ALA A 84 -1.16 -11.75 0.42
N ILE A 85 -0.50 -12.81 0.84
CA ILE A 85 -0.89 -13.63 1.99
C ILE A 85 0.29 -13.60 2.95
N GLU A 86 0.08 -13.15 4.18
CA GLU A 86 1.14 -12.85 5.13
C GLU A 86 2.21 -13.96 5.20
N ASP A 87 1.80 -15.19 5.43
CA ASP A 87 2.69 -16.35 5.67
C ASP A 87 2.88 -17.28 4.46
N LYS A 88 2.15 -17.08 3.34
CA LYS A 88 2.01 -18.10 2.28
C LYS A 88 2.32 -17.65 0.87
N GLY A 89 2.74 -16.41 0.68
CA GLY A 89 3.10 -15.89 -0.63
C GLY A 89 1.98 -15.08 -1.28
N ILE A 90 1.55 -15.44 -2.48
CA ILE A 90 0.51 -14.70 -3.20
C ILE A 90 -0.61 -15.62 -3.70
N LEU A 91 -1.82 -15.08 -3.76
CA LEU A 91 -3.01 -15.71 -4.31
C LEU A 91 -3.49 -14.89 -5.51
N ILE A 92 -3.56 -15.53 -6.67
CA ILE A 92 -4.17 -14.95 -7.88
C ILE A 92 -5.58 -15.48 -7.96
N VAL A 93 -6.54 -14.57 -8.15
CA VAL A 93 -7.97 -14.88 -8.29
C VAL A 93 -8.46 -14.33 -9.63
N ASP A 94 -8.96 -15.20 -10.48
CA ASP A 94 -9.63 -14.78 -11.72
C ASP A 94 -10.94 -14.06 -11.38
N ARG A 95 -11.14 -12.86 -11.89
CA ARG A 95 -12.30 -12.02 -11.55
C ARG A 95 -13.61 -12.54 -12.14
N LYS A 96 -13.55 -13.26 -13.26
CA LYS A 96 -14.73 -13.76 -13.97
C LYS A 96 -15.18 -15.11 -13.42
N THR A 97 -14.23 -16.00 -13.16
CA THR A 97 -14.53 -17.39 -12.76
C THR A 97 -14.42 -17.62 -11.25
N GLY A 98 -13.70 -16.77 -10.55
CA GLY A 98 -13.34 -16.96 -9.14
C GLY A 98 -12.29 -18.05 -8.91
N GLU A 99 -11.66 -18.56 -9.99
CA GLU A 99 -10.61 -19.58 -9.88
C GLU A 99 -9.41 -19.00 -9.13
N LYS A 100 -8.83 -19.82 -8.25
CA LYS A 100 -7.74 -19.44 -7.36
C LYS A 100 -6.47 -20.18 -7.67
N LYS A 101 -5.36 -19.45 -7.82
CA LYS A 101 -4.02 -20.00 -8.03
C LYS A 101 -3.04 -19.43 -7.01
N LYS A 102 -2.47 -20.31 -6.19
CA LYS A 102 -1.36 -19.92 -5.31
C LYS A 102 -0.06 -19.89 -6.08
N VAL A 103 0.76 -18.88 -5.83
CA VAL A 103 2.11 -18.75 -6.38
C VAL A 103 3.10 -18.74 -5.23
N LEU A 104 4.00 -19.71 -5.23
CA LEU A 104 5.08 -19.78 -4.26
C LEU A 104 6.18 -18.79 -4.62
N LEU A 105 6.64 -18.06 -3.61
CA LEU A 105 7.72 -17.11 -3.75
C LEU A 105 9.07 -17.81 -3.57
N GLY A 106 10.02 -17.45 -4.42
CA GLY A 106 11.41 -17.80 -4.20
C GLY A 106 11.94 -17.10 -2.95
N THR A 107 12.80 -17.79 -2.20
CA THR A 107 13.32 -17.29 -0.92
C THR A 107 14.80 -16.92 -0.98
N PHE A 108 15.41 -16.89 -2.18
CA PHE A 108 16.84 -16.60 -2.35
C PHE A 108 17.06 -15.36 -3.21
N TYR A 109 17.97 -14.51 -2.76
CA TYR A 109 18.51 -13.39 -3.51
C TYR A 109 20.04 -13.37 -3.37
N LYS A 110 20.77 -13.32 -4.51
CA LYS A 110 22.26 -13.35 -4.53
C LYS A 110 22.86 -14.47 -3.64
N ARG A 111 22.31 -15.69 -3.72
CA ARG A 111 22.69 -16.88 -2.93
C ARG A 111 22.43 -16.78 -1.41
N LYS A 112 21.80 -15.70 -0.92
CA LYS A 112 21.38 -15.56 0.47
C LYS A 112 19.90 -15.86 0.59
N LYS A 113 19.51 -16.60 1.62
CA LYS A 113 18.10 -16.80 1.97
C LYS A 113 17.55 -15.50 2.54
N LEU A 114 16.44 -15.04 1.97
CA LEU A 114 15.64 -13.93 2.51
C LEU A 114 14.46 -14.51 3.27
N THR A 115 14.22 -14.00 4.47
CA THR A 115 13.04 -14.33 5.24
C THR A 115 11.94 -13.33 4.87
N LEU A 116 10.99 -13.74 4.03
CA LEU A 116 9.86 -12.93 3.62
C LEU A 116 8.73 -12.93 4.66
N TYR A 117 8.69 -13.94 5.49
CA TYR A 117 7.73 -14.07 6.58
C TYR A 117 8.36 -14.80 7.77
N ASP A 118 7.97 -14.45 8.94
CA ASP A 118 8.30 -15.13 10.20
C ASP A 118 7.05 -15.18 11.10
N LYS A 119 7.17 -15.63 12.34
CA LYS A 119 6.02 -15.79 13.26
C LYS A 119 5.32 -14.48 13.65
N LYS A 120 5.86 -13.32 13.29
CA LYS A 120 5.41 -12.01 13.79
C LYS A 120 5.27 -10.96 12.69
N SER A 121 5.69 -11.26 11.48
CA SER A 121 5.67 -10.29 10.40
C SER A 121 5.86 -10.98 9.06
N GLY A 122 5.11 -10.62 8.08
CA GLY A 122 5.08 -11.22 6.77
C GLY A 122 5.12 -10.23 5.62
N ILE A 123 4.49 -10.63 4.55
CA ILE A 123 4.29 -9.77 3.37
C ILE A 123 2.96 -9.04 3.58
N GLU A 124 3.03 -7.72 3.73
CA GLU A 124 1.86 -6.89 3.98
C GLU A 124 1.36 -6.22 2.70
N GLY A 125 2.21 -5.57 1.96
CA GLY A 125 1.83 -4.83 0.77
C GLY A 125 2.28 -5.46 -0.54
N ILE A 126 1.52 -5.18 -1.59
CA ILE A 126 1.83 -5.62 -2.94
C ILE A 126 1.55 -4.52 -3.96
N ALA A 127 2.50 -4.31 -4.88
CA ALA A 127 2.31 -3.50 -6.07
C ALA A 127 2.82 -4.27 -7.30
N LYS A 128 2.32 -3.94 -8.49
CA LYS A 128 2.69 -4.64 -9.73
C LYS A 128 3.00 -3.66 -10.85
N VAL A 129 4.07 -3.97 -11.60
CA VAL A 129 4.45 -3.27 -12.83
C VAL A 129 4.84 -4.31 -13.87
N GLY A 130 4.03 -4.47 -14.90
CA GLY A 130 4.22 -5.54 -15.87
C GLY A 130 4.22 -6.92 -15.21
N ASN A 131 5.32 -7.66 -15.33
CA ASN A 131 5.49 -8.98 -14.71
C ASN A 131 6.33 -8.95 -13.41
N ILE A 132 6.54 -7.77 -12.86
CA ILE A 132 7.28 -7.56 -11.60
C ILE A 132 6.29 -7.23 -10.49
N LEU A 133 6.42 -7.93 -9.37
CA LEU A 133 5.77 -7.61 -8.11
C LEU A 133 6.77 -6.94 -7.16
N TYR A 134 6.28 -5.95 -6.44
CA TYR A 134 6.94 -5.35 -5.30
C TYR A 134 6.17 -5.80 -4.05
N LEU A 135 6.86 -6.46 -3.13
CA LEU A 135 6.26 -7.03 -1.92
C LEU A 135 6.92 -6.41 -0.71
N SER A 136 6.18 -5.68 0.13
CA SER A 136 6.73 -5.16 1.38
C SER A 136 6.81 -6.28 2.42
N LYS A 137 8.00 -6.44 2.99
CA LYS A 137 8.21 -7.24 4.20
C LYS A 137 8.17 -6.31 5.40
N GLN A 138 7.11 -6.42 6.16
CA GLN A 138 6.92 -5.65 7.38
C GLN A 138 7.98 -5.98 8.43
N SER A 139 8.44 -5.00 9.14
CA SER A 139 9.20 -5.17 10.37
C SER A 139 9.26 -3.89 11.18
N ASN A 140 9.07 -4.01 12.48
CA ASN A 140 9.31 -2.94 13.45
C ASN A 140 10.76 -2.43 13.47
N LYS A 141 11.68 -3.09 12.77
CA LYS A 141 13.10 -2.71 12.66
C LYS A 141 13.39 -2.24 11.24
N LYS A 142 13.76 -0.97 11.05
CA LYS A 142 14.09 -0.36 9.73
C LYS A 142 15.00 -1.24 8.86
N LYS A 143 16.02 -1.85 9.43
CA LYS A 143 16.97 -2.73 8.71
C LYS A 143 16.38 -4.09 8.29
N LYS A 144 15.21 -4.46 8.80
CA LYS A 144 14.52 -5.71 8.47
C LYS A 144 13.27 -5.50 7.66
N SER A 145 12.79 -4.26 7.54
CA SER A 145 11.74 -3.86 6.62
C SER A 145 12.36 -3.56 5.27
N PHE A 146 11.87 -4.18 4.22
CA PHE A 146 12.37 -4.03 2.85
C PHE A 146 11.28 -4.40 1.85
N ILE A 147 11.49 -4.04 0.59
CA ILE A 147 10.64 -4.48 -0.50
C ILE A 147 11.40 -5.52 -1.32
N ALA A 148 10.83 -6.72 -1.42
CA ALA A 148 11.29 -7.74 -2.35
C ALA A 148 10.75 -7.46 -3.75
N VAL A 149 11.63 -7.39 -4.73
CA VAL A 149 11.27 -7.24 -6.15
C VAL A 149 11.23 -8.64 -6.75
N VAL A 150 10.06 -9.09 -7.14
CA VAL A 150 9.80 -10.47 -7.56
C VAL A 150 9.38 -10.49 -9.02
N LYS A 151 10.10 -11.24 -9.84
CA LYS A 151 9.69 -11.53 -11.20
C LYS A 151 8.76 -12.74 -11.20
N LEU A 152 7.54 -12.54 -11.68
CA LEU A 152 6.61 -13.64 -11.92
C LEU A 152 7.15 -14.51 -13.06
N THR A 153 7.44 -15.75 -12.76
CA THR A 153 7.84 -16.79 -13.72
C THR A 153 6.91 -17.97 -13.58
N PRO A 154 6.86 -18.92 -14.53
CA PRO A 154 5.95 -20.05 -14.42
C PRO A 154 6.05 -20.84 -13.12
N TYR A 155 7.26 -21.01 -12.53
CA TYR A 155 7.46 -21.64 -11.21
C TYR A 155 8.95 -21.96 -10.94
N PRO A 156 9.47 -21.69 -9.73
CA PRO A 156 8.99 -20.69 -8.76
C PRO A 156 9.27 -19.27 -9.26
N SER A 157 8.52 -18.29 -8.74
CA SER A 157 8.82 -16.87 -8.95
C SER A 157 10.18 -16.52 -8.31
N ARG A 158 10.89 -15.55 -8.88
CA ARG A 158 12.26 -15.23 -8.47
C ARG A 158 12.34 -13.83 -7.87
N ILE A 159 13.01 -13.71 -6.71
CA ILE A 159 13.46 -12.42 -6.19
C ILE A 159 14.62 -11.95 -7.08
N VAL A 160 14.43 -10.82 -7.74
CA VAL A 160 15.41 -10.23 -8.67
C VAL A 160 16.11 -9.01 -8.10
N ASP A 161 15.52 -8.32 -7.14
CA ASP A 161 16.14 -7.22 -6.38
C ASP A 161 15.53 -7.10 -4.97
N VAL A 162 16.17 -6.29 -4.12
CA VAL A 162 15.69 -5.93 -2.78
C VAL A 162 15.90 -4.43 -2.60
N ILE A 163 14.85 -3.73 -2.20
CA ILE A 163 14.87 -2.30 -1.92
C ILE A 163 14.91 -2.09 -0.40
N GLU A 164 16.02 -1.58 0.10
CA GLU A 164 16.18 -1.14 1.49
C GLU A 164 15.75 0.33 1.58
N HIS A 165 14.53 0.59 2.03
CA HIS A 165 13.94 1.94 2.09
C HIS A 165 14.12 2.65 3.43
N HIS A 166 14.63 1.96 4.45
CA HIS A 166 14.95 2.49 5.79
C HIS A 166 13.76 3.12 6.54
N VAL A 167 12.56 2.64 6.27
CA VAL A 167 11.33 2.97 7.02
C VAL A 167 10.90 1.72 7.77
N SER A 168 10.50 1.87 9.03
CA SER A 168 9.95 0.74 9.78
C SER A 168 8.50 0.49 9.37
N ASP A 169 8.07 -0.74 9.53
CA ASP A 169 6.66 -1.12 9.48
C ASP A 169 5.93 -0.63 8.22
N THR A 170 6.55 -0.87 7.04
CA THR A 170 5.90 -0.56 5.78
C THR A 170 4.92 -1.66 5.42
N ALA A 171 3.65 -1.31 5.38
CA ALA A 171 2.54 -2.16 5.05
C ALA A 171 2.10 -1.96 3.58
N GLY A 172 1.11 -1.14 3.32
CA GLY A 172 0.55 -0.97 1.99
C GLY A 172 1.50 -0.46 0.92
N LEU A 173 1.39 -1.03 -0.27
CA LEU A 173 2.11 -0.62 -1.47
C LEU A 173 1.17 -0.37 -2.64
N THR A 174 1.50 0.63 -3.46
CA THR A 174 0.91 0.80 -4.79
C THR A 174 1.90 1.44 -5.75
N TYR A 175 1.77 1.15 -7.04
CA TYR A 175 2.53 1.84 -8.09
C TYR A 175 1.61 2.79 -8.84
N TYR A 176 2.01 4.06 -8.92
CA TYR A 176 1.21 5.09 -9.56
C TYR A 176 2.11 6.17 -10.21
N GLU A 177 1.83 6.54 -11.45
CA GLU A 177 2.54 7.61 -12.19
C GLU A 177 4.08 7.52 -12.10
N GLY A 178 4.66 6.33 -12.24
CA GLY A 178 6.11 6.13 -12.27
C GLY A 178 6.76 5.96 -10.90
N TYR A 179 6.01 6.04 -9.81
CA TYR A 179 6.52 5.93 -8.44
C TYR A 179 5.88 4.79 -7.68
N LEU A 180 6.63 4.24 -6.73
CA LEU A 180 6.10 3.37 -5.73
C LEU A 180 5.69 4.19 -4.51
N TYR A 181 4.47 3.98 -4.05
CA TYR A 181 3.96 4.61 -2.83
C TYR A 181 3.79 3.55 -1.76
N MET A 182 4.14 3.87 -0.54
CA MET A 182 4.03 3.01 0.61
C MET A 182 3.51 3.78 1.81
N VAL A 183 2.77 3.08 2.67
CA VAL A 183 2.38 3.59 3.97
C VAL A 183 3.13 2.84 5.06
N SER A 184 3.39 3.52 6.15
CA SER A 184 3.99 2.97 7.35
C SER A 184 3.05 3.26 8.50
N ASP A 185 2.57 2.21 9.16
CA ASP A 185 1.77 2.31 10.37
C ASP A 185 2.60 2.99 11.46
N LYS A 186 3.69 2.40 11.86
CA LYS A 186 4.52 2.87 12.99
C LYS A 186 5.07 4.29 12.87
N GLU A 187 5.27 4.81 11.67
CA GLU A 187 5.85 6.14 11.45
C GLU A 187 4.78 7.14 11.00
N ASP A 188 3.51 6.74 10.85
CA ASP A 188 2.41 7.55 10.32
C ASP A 188 2.79 8.28 9.03
N LEU A 189 3.40 7.55 8.10
CA LEU A 189 3.97 8.12 6.89
C LEU A 189 3.36 7.55 5.61
N LEU A 190 3.10 8.45 4.66
CA LEU A 190 2.98 8.12 3.24
C LEU A 190 4.29 8.50 2.55
N ILE A 191 4.91 7.56 1.87
CA ILE A 191 6.20 7.73 1.23
C ILE A 191 6.04 7.57 -0.28
N LYS A 192 6.54 8.54 -1.04
CA LYS A 192 6.73 8.45 -2.49
C LYS A 192 8.17 8.05 -2.77
N TYR A 193 8.38 6.94 -3.46
CA TYR A 193 9.69 6.35 -3.73
C TYR A 193 9.95 6.26 -5.22
N ASP A 194 11.10 6.77 -5.65
CA ASP A 194 11.60 6.69 -7.02
C ASP A 194 12.40 5.38 -7.15
N ILE A 195 11.87 4.44 -7.93
CA ILE A 195 12.46 3.10 -8.11
C ILE A 195 13.80 3.20 -8.83
N ASP A 196 13.88 4.05 -9.84
CA ASP A 196 15.08 4.19 -10.69
C ASP A 196 16.23 4.85 -9.89
N LYS A 197 15.90 5.90 -9.13
CA LYS A 197 16.87 6.59 -8.28
C LYS A 197 17.12 5.88 -6.94
N LYS A 198 16.35 4.83 -6.64
CA LYS A 198 16.42 4.05 -5.39
C LYS A 198 16.36 4.92 -4.12
N LYS A 199 15.45 5.90 -4.09
CA LYS A 199 15.31 6.80 -2.94
C LYS A 199 13.88 7.31 -2.72
N SER A 200 13.55 7.60 -1.48
CA SER A 200 12.37 8.38 -1.14
C SER A 200 12.52 9.80 -1.68
N VAL A 201 11.53 10.26 -2.44
CA VAL A 201 11.51 11.63 -3.01
C VAL A 201 10.56 12.55 -2.26
N GLN A 202 9.61 11.97 -1.52
CA GLN A 202 8.68 12.71 -0.67
C GLN A 202 8.25 11.84 0.51
N LYS A 203 8.04 12.47 1.66
CA LYS A 203 7.43 11.88 2.85
C LYS A 203 6.35 12.82 3.34
N ILE A 204 5.19 12.29 3.63
CA ILE A 204 4.01 13.01 4.09
C ILE A 204 3.60 12.39 5.40
N THR A 205 3.51 13.18 6.45
CA THR A 205 2.96 12.73 7.74
C THR A 205 1.45 12.63 7.61
N LEU A 206 0.92 11.49 7.98
CA LEU A 206 -0.50 11.23 8.11
C LEU A 206 -0.94 11.48 9.55
N ASP A 207 -2.24 11.53 9.80
CA ASP A 207 -2.77 11.47 11.16
C ASP A 207 -2.51 10.06 11.75
N GLU A 208 -2.56 9.93 13.06
CA GLU A 208 -2.40 8.65 13.75
C GLU A 208 -3.45 7.63 13.25
N GLY A 209 -2.98 6.45 12.87
CA GLY A 209 -3.83 5.37 12.34
C GLY A 209 -3.03 4.12 12.03
N ALA A 210 -3.69 2.98 11.97
CA ALA A 210 -3.11 1.68 11.61
C ALA A 210 -3.08 1.52 10.07
N TRP A 211 -2.20 2.26 9.40
CA TRP A 211 -2.16 2.39 7.94
C TRP A 211 -1.63 1.14 7.24
N GLU A 212 -2.52 0.37 6.60
CA GLU A 212 -2.21 -0.92 5.97
C GLU A 212 -2.33 -0.90 4.44
N GLY A 213 -3.12 -0.02 3.85
CA GLY A 213 -3.34 -0.02 2.42
C GLY A 213 -3.35 1.35 1.76
N ILE A 214 -2.92 1.42 0.50
CA ILE A 214 -2.95 2.64 -0.32
C ILE A 214 -3.31 2.36 -1.76
N ALA A 215 -4.20 3.18 -2.33
CA ALA A 215 -4.56 3.16 -3.74
C ALA A 215 -4.77 4.56 -4.31
N PHE A 216 -4.56 4.70 -5.60
CA PHE A 216 -4.88 5.92 -6.37
C PHE A 216 -5.92 5.61 -7.42
N ASP A 217 -6.90 6.52 -7.61
CA ASP A 217 -7.78 6.44 -8.77
C ASP A 217 -7.32 7.36 -9.91
N ASN A 218 -7.99 7.26 -11.05
CA ASN A 218 -7.73 8.08 -12.23
C ASN A 218 -8.39 9.48 -12.18
N LYS A 219 -9.00 9.86 -11.04
CA LYS A 219 -9.70 11.15 -10.84
C LYS A 219 -9.06 12.03 -9.79
N GLY A 220 -7.82 11.69 -9.40
CA GLY A 220 -7.02 12.49 -8.47
C GLY A 220 -7.37 12.31 -7.00
N PHE A 221 -7.82 11.10 -6.64
CA PHE A 221 -8.04 10.73 -5.25
C PHE A 221 -7.06 9.64 -4.82
N VAL A 222 -6.73 9.68 -3.52
CA VAL A 222 -5.97 8.67 -2.79
C VAL A 222 -6.91 8.02 -1.79
N TYR A 223 -6.80 6.72 -1.65
CA TYR A 223 -7.54 5.93 -0.68
C TYR A 223 -6.55 5.24 0.24
N LEU A 224 -6.80 5.32 1.53
CA LEU A 224 -6.03 4.61 2.55
C LEU A 224 -6.95 3.62 3.27
N ALA A 225 -6.46 2.40 3.45
CA ALA A 225 -7.08 1.40 4.31
C ALA A 225 -6.36 1.41 5.67
N ASP A 226 -7.13 1.18 6.71
CA ASP A 226 -6.73 1.29 8.11
C ASP A 226 -7.27 0.05 8.83
N ASP A 227 -6.41 -0.68 9.53
CA ASP A 227 -6.74 -1.92 10.21
C ASP A 227 -7.82 -1.74 11.31
N ASP A 228 -7.95 -0.52 11.87
CA ASP A 228 -9.10 -0.15 12.71
C ASP A 228 -10.45 -0.18 11.97
N GLY A 229 -10.42 -0.56 10.70
CA GLY A 229 -11.59 -0.80 9.86
C GLY A 229 -12.07 0.42 9.09
N ARG A 230 -11.25 1.44 8.87
CA ARG A 230 -11.63 2.62 8.09
C ARG A 230 -11.05 2.55 6.67
N VAL A 231 -11.85 2.96 5.69
CA VAL A 231 -11.33 3.33 4.36
C VAL A 231 -11.53 4.83 4.19
N LEU A 232 -10.41 5.54 4.04
CA LEU A 232 -10.39 6.99 3.94
C LEU A 232 -10.10 7.42 2.50
N LYS A 233 -10.69 8.54 2.11
CA LYS A 233 -10.52 9.16 0.79
C LYS A 233 -9.96 10.56 0.91
N TYR A 234 -8.87 10.84 0.21
CA TYR A 234 -8.21 12.14 0.15
C TYR A 234 -8.22 12.67 -1.28
N LYS A 235 -8.17 14.00 -1.44
CA LYS A 235 -7.74 14.59 -2.72
C LYS A 235 -6.22 14.49 -2.84
N LYS A 236 -5.68 13.96 -3.95
CA LYS A 236 -4.21 13.85 -4.19
C LYS A 236 -3.50 15.17 -3.90
N LYS A 237 -4.02 16.29 -4.42
CA LYS A 237 -3.46 17.62 -4.19
C LYS A 237 -3.46 18.09 -2.72
N ALA A 238 -4.38 17.59 -1.89
CA ALA A 238 -4.40 17.94 -0.47
C ALA A 238 -3.26 17.28 0.30
N LEU A 239 -2.78 16.12 -0.20
CA LEU A 239 -1.58 15.44 0.28
C LEU A 239 -0.28 16.01 -0.34
N GLY A 240 -0.37 17.05 -1.18
CA GLY A 240 0.80 17.58 -1.88
C GLY A 240 1.38 16.66 -2.96
N LEU A 241 0.55 15.78 -3.52
CA LEU A 241 0.91 14.78 -4.53
C LEU A 241 0.44 15.20 -5.93
#